data_51126eac23cdef433b75bc3fcbae2f37
#
_entry.id   51126eac23cdef433b75bc3fcbae2f37
#
_cell.length_a   1.000
_cell.length_b   1.000
_cell.length_c   1.000
_cell.angle_alpha   90.00
_cell.angle_beta   90.00
_cell.angle_gamma   90.00
#
_symmetry.space_group_name_H-M   'P 1'
#
loop_
_entity.id
_entity.type
_entity.pdbx_description
1 polymer ?
#
loop_
_entity_poly.entity_id
_entity_poly.type
_entity_poly.pdbx_seq_one_letter_code
_entity_poly.pdbx_strand_id
1 'polypeptide(L)'
;MASRKIILITGGNGGLGYEAVKAFFESKTAYHVFMGSRSVEKGREAIDKLRRECPNATNALDLVQVDLASDESINQAFAQVQSKVGYIDALVNNAGSTFDIAYIRGKTSLRECFTDAYNVNVAGTHVMTATFMPLLLKSSDPRLIFVTGLSAINQAGEKYFPTPPLPAGWPKKLDFETIGYRCSKTALNMLMLDWNHKMNADGVKVWCVGPGILATNLGGVPELAVQMGAKHPSVGGRLLKQVVEGERDDSVGKIVTAAGVMPW
;
A
#
# COMPACT_ATOMS: atom_id res chain seq x y z
N MET A 1 -19.19 24.07 -8.70
CA MET A 1 -19.08 22.60 -8.55
C MET A 1 -17.92 22.34 -7.60
N ALA A 2 -18.08 21.51 -6.57
CA ALA A 2 -16.97 21.11 -5.72
C ALA A 2 -15.87 20.46 -6.58
N SER A 3 -14.61 20.85 -6.37
CA SER A 3 -13.49 20.22 -7.09
C SER A 3 -13.38 18.75 -6.70
N ARG A 4 -13.08 17.89 -7.66
CA ARG A 4 -12.84 16.46 -7.39
C ARG A 4 -11.53 16.31 -6.64
N LYS A 5 -11.52 15.49 -5.58
CA LYS A 5 -10.25 15.04 -4.96
C LYS A 5 -9.55 14.05 -5.90
N ILE A 6 -8.26 14.26 -6.13
CA ILE A 6 -7.46 13.47 -7.06
C ILE A 6 -6.55 12.54 -6.26
N ILE A 7 -6.70 11.22 -6.47
CA ILE A 7 -6.00 10.20 -5.69
C ILE A 7 -5.26 9.24 -6.62
N LEU A 8 -3.99 8.97 -6.31
CA LEU A 8 -3.22 7.92 -6.96
C LEU A 8 -2.98 6.77 -5.97
N ILE A 9 -3.34 5.55 -6.37
CA ILE A 9 -3.19 4.34 -5.55
C ILE A 9 -2.32 3.34 -6.30
N THR A 10 -1.12 3.04 -5.78
CA THR A 10 -0.26 2.01 -6.38
C THR A 10 -0.78 0.61 -6.04
N GLY A 11 -0.67 -0.34 -6.98
CA GLY A 11 -1.18 -1.70 -6.80
C GLY A 11 -2.70 -1.78 -6.65
N GLY A 12 -3.43 -0.88 -7.34
CA GLY A 12 -4.89 -0.76 -7.27
C GLY A 12 -5.68 -1.86 -7.97
N ASN A 13 -5.01 -2.76 -8.69
CA ASN A 13 -5.66 -3.80 -9.50
C ASN A 13 -6.02 -5.08 -8.73
N GLY A 14 -5.70 -5.17 -7.44
CA GLY A 14 -6.01 -6.37 -6.65
C GLY A 14 -5.96 -6.16 -5.15
N GLY A 15 -6.51 -7.11 -4.40
CA GLY A 15 -6.47 -7.15 -2.95
C GLY A 15 -6.95 -5.87 -2.28
N LEU A 16 -6.17 -5.36 -1.33
CA LEU A 16 -6.46 -4.12 -0.61
C LEU A 16 -6.57 -2.91 -1.55
N GLY A 17 -5.65 -2.79 -2.51
CA GLY A 17 -5.66 -1.66 -3.46
C GLY A 17 -6.92 -1.61 -4.29
N TYR A 18 -7.42 -2.76 -4.75
CA TYR A 18 -8.70 -2.85 -5.48
C TYR A 18 -9.87 -2.37 -4.62
N GLU A 19 -9.95 -2.83 -3.38
CA GLU A 19 -11.01 -2.42 -2.45
C GLU A 19 -10.90 -0.93 -2.05
N ALA A 20 -9.70 -0.38 -1.99
CA ALA A 20 -9.50 1.05 -1.80
C ALA A 20 -10.01 1.84 -3.02
N VAL A 21 -9.59 1.46 -4.24
CA VAL A 21 -10.10 2.08 -5.48
C VAL A 21 -11.63 2.00 -5.54
N LYS A 22 -12.20 0.84 -5.20
CA LYS A 22 -13.67 0.64 -5.16
C LYS A 22 -14.34 1.61 -4.19
N ALA A 23 -13.80 1.74 -2.97
CA ALA A 23 -14.38 2.61 -1.94
C ALA A 23 -14.41 4.10 -2.35
N PHE A 24 -13.43 4.57 -3.14
CA PHE A 24 -13.46 5.90 -3.72
C PHE A 24 -14.34 6.00 -4.95
N PHE A 25 -14.32 4.98 -5.82
CA PHE A 25 -15.07 4.97 -7.07
C PHE A 25 -16.57 5.01 -6.83
N GLU A 26 -17.08 4.27 -5.84
CA GLU A 26 -18.51 4.25 -5.45
C GLU A 26 -18.93 5.38 -4.49
N SER A 27 -17.99 6.23 -4.07
CA SER A 27 -18.27 7.30 -3.11
C SER A 27 -19.19 8.37 -3.68
N LYS A 28 -20.02 8.96 -2.80
CA LYS A 28 -20.81 10.16 -3.11
C LYS A 28 -19.96 11.42 -3.18
N THR A 29 -18.81 11.44 -2.53
CA THR A 29 -17.80 12.51 -2.68
C THR A 29 -17.17 12.41 -4.07
N ALA A 30 -16.96 13.54 -4.72
CA ALA A 30 -16.40 13.58 -6.07
C ALA A 30 -14.91 13.27 -6.07
N TYR A 31 -14.52 12.19 -6.75
CA TYR A 31 -13.12 11.75 -6.89
C TYR A 31 -12.70 11.60 -8.34
N HIS A 32 -11.39 11.73 -8.57
CA HIS A 32 -10.70 11.21 -9.74
C HIS A 32 -9.63 10.25 -9.23
N VAL A 33 -9.79 8.96 -9.50
CA VAL A 33 -8.91 7.91 -8.98
C VAL A 33 -7.99 7.43 -10.10
N PHE A 34 -6.69 7.50 -9.88
CA PHE A 34 -5.68 6.85 -10.69
C PHE A 34 -5.34 5.50 -10.08
N MET A 35 -5.73 4.42 -10.78
CA MET A 35 -5.40 3.05 -10.41
C MET A 35 -4.03 2.69 -10.95
N GLY A 36 -3.00 2.64 -10.10
CA GLY A 36 -1.68 2.13 -10.44
C GLY A 36 -1.67 0.61 -10.55
N SER A 37 -1.14 0.07 -11.64
CA SER A 37 -0.95 -1.37 -11.85
C SER A 37 0.33 -1.64 -12.64
N ARG A 38 1.11 -2.66 -12.24
CA ARG A 38 2.27 -3.10 -13.00
C ARG A 38 1.89 -3.68 -14.36
N SER A 39 0.81 -4.47 -14.42
CA SER A 39 0.28 -5.04 -15.66
C SER A 39 -0.90 -4.20 -16.15
N VAL A 40 -0.79 -3.68 -17.37
CA VAL A 40 -1.88 -2.95 -18.05
C VAL A 40 -3.11 -3.84 -18.22
N GLU A 41 -2.91 -5.11 -18.60
CA GLU A 41 -3.98 -6.08 -18.79
C GLU A 41 -4.77 -6.29 -17.50
N LYS A 42 -4.10 -6.68 -16.39
CA LYS A 42 -4.74 -6.86 -15.08
C LYS A 42 -5.39 -5.58 -14.56
N GLY A 43 -4.81 -4.43 -14.87
CA GLY A 43 -5.41 -3.14 -14.53
C GLY A 43 -6.73 -2.89 -15.29
N ARG A 44 -6.79 -3.19 -16.58
CA ARG A 44 -8.02 -3.10 -17.39
C ARG A 44 -9.09 -4.06 -16.91
N GLU A 45 -8.74 -5.33 -16.66
CA GLU A 45 -9.66 -6.32 -16.09
C GLU A 45 -10.26 -5.84 -14.75
N ALA A 46 -9.42 -5.26 -13.88
CA ALA A 46 -9.87 -4.71 -12.60
C ALA A 46 -10.83 -3.52 -12.78
N ILE A 47 -10.57 -2.61 -13.71
CA ILE A 47 -11.47 -1.49 -14.04
C ILE A 47 -12.81 -2.00 -14.58
N ASP A 48 -12.79 -2.96 -15.49
CA ASP A 48 -14.01 -3.53 -16.07
C ASP A 48 -14.84 -4.27 -15.00
N LYS A 49 -14.15 -4.94 -14.08
CA LYS A 49 -14.81 -5.55 -12.91
C LYS A 49 -15.48 -4.48 -12.02
N LEU A 50 -14.75 -3.40 -11.70
CA LEU A 50 -15.30 -2.29 -10.90
C LEU A 50 -16.52 -1.65 -11.53
N ARG A 51 -16.49 -1.43 -12.84
CA ARG A 51 -17.66 -0.87 -13.58
C ARG A 51 -18.89 -1.77 -13.52
N ARG A 52 -18.68 -3.11 -13.56
CA ARG A 52 -19.78 -4.08 -13.38
C ARG A 52 -20.31 -4.11 -11.95
N GLU A 53 -19.41 -4.04 -10.96
CA GLU A 53 -19.79 -4.07 -9.54
C GLU A 53 -20.41 -2.77 -9.06
N CYS A 54 -20.04 -1.63 -9.65
CA CYS A 54 -20.48 -0.29 -9.27
C CYS A 54 -21.12 0.46 -10.47
N PRO A 55 -22.22 -0.03 -11.05
CA PRO A 55 -22.79 0.53 -12.29
C PRO A 55 -23.27 1.97 -12.13
N ASN A 56 -23.55 2.42 -10.91
CA ASN A 56 -24.04 3.77 -10.61
C ASN A 56 -22.90 4.73 -10.17
N ALA A 57 -21.64 4.29 -10.20
CA ALA A 57 -20.51 5.14 -9.83
C ALA A 57 -20.30 6.26 -10.86
N THR A 58 -20.17 7.49 -10.38
CA THR A 58 -19.98 8.70 -11.21
C THR A 58 -18.55 9.26 -11.12
N ASN A 59 -17.71 8.70 -10.26
CA ASN A 59 -16.35 9.13 -10.08
C ASN A 59 -15.47 8.72 -11.27
N ALA A 60 -14.45 9.56 -11.57
CA ALA A 60 -13.51 9.25 -12.64
C ALA A 60 -12.51 8.19 -12.20
N LEU A 61 -12.17 7.27 -13.10
CA LEU A 61 -11.20 6.19 -12.87
C LEU A 61 -10.32 6.01 -14.10
N ASP A 62 -9.03 6.21 -13.91
CA ASP A 62 -8.00 6.03 -14.93
C ASP A 62 -6.98 4.96 -14.51
N LEU A 63 -6.48 4.22 -15.49
CA LEU A 63 -5.37 3.29 -15.31
C LEU A 63 -4.04 4.02 -15.51
N VAL A 64 -3.09 3.76 -14.61
CA VAL A 64 -1.69 4.16 -14.73
C VAL A 64 -0.81 2.92 -14.64
N GLN A 65 -0.01 2.67 -15.66
CA GLN A 65 1.00 1.63 -15.55
C GLN A 65 2.14 2.12 -14.66
N VAL A 66 2.46 1.36 -13.61
CA VAL A 66 3.59 1.65 -12.72
C VAL A 66 4.15 0.36 -12.12
N ASP A 67 5.45 0.14 -12.33
CA ASP A 67 6.24 -0.90 -11.66
C ASP A 67 7.23 -0.23 -10.71
N LEU A 68 7.09 -0.50 -9.42
CA LEU A 68 7.97 0.08 -8.39
C LEU A 68 9.41 -0.46 -8.44
N ALA A 69 9.66 -1.52 -9.19
CA ALA A 69 11.01 -2.04 -9.42
C ALA A 69 11.74 -1.33 -10.59
N SER A 70 11.12 -0.31 -11.21
CA SER A 70 11.65 0.41 -12.38
C SER A 70 11.44 1.91 -12.27
N ASP A 71 12.53 2.66 -12.11
CA ASP A 71 12.50 4.12 -12.06
C ASP A 71 11.94 4.72 -13.37
N GLU A 72 12.25 4.08 -14.52
CA GLU A 72 11.69 4.49 -15.81
C GLU A 72 10.16 4.37 -15.82
N SER A 73 9.62 3.24 -15.32
CA SER A 73 8.17 3.05 -15.22
C SER A 73 7.52 4.08 -14.30
N ILE A 74 8.17 4.43 -13.18
CA ILE A 74 7.70 5.48 -12.26
C ILE A 74 7.68 6.84 -12.95
N ASN A 75 8.73 7.19 -13.69
CA ASN A 75 8.81 8.44 -14.43
C ASN A 75 7.75 8.54 -15.55
N GLN A 76 7.51 7.45 -16.26
CA GLN A 76 6.44 7.36 -17.26
C GLN A 76 5.05 7.53 -16.63
N ALA A 77 4.82 6.90 -15.47
CA ALA A 77 3.59 7.06 -14.70
C ALA A 77 3.38 8.52 -14.26
N PHE A 78 4.44 9.18 -13.80
CA PHE A 78 4.38 10.60 -13.44
C PHE A 78 3.99 11.46 -14.65
N ALA A 79 4.64 11.29 -15.78
CA ALA A 79 4.33 12.03 -17.01
C ALA A 79 2.88 11.80 -17.45
N GLN A 80 2.39 10.56 -17.38
CA GLN A 80 1.00 10.22 -17.69
C GLN A 80 0.00 10.94 -16.77
N VAL A 81 0.23 10.94 -15.45
CA VAL A 81 -0.65 11.62 -14.49
C VAL A 81 -0.58 13.13 -14.67
N GLN A 82 0.64 13.70 -14.78
CA GLN A 82 0.86 15.12 -14.97
C GLN A 82 0.19 15.67 -16.25
N SER A 83 0.11 14.86 -17.31
CA SER A 83 -0.57 15.27 -18.57
C SER A 83 -2.09 15.39 -18.42
N LYS A 84 -2.68 14.77 -17.39
CA LYS A 84 -4.13 14.75 -17.14
C LYS A 84 -4.57 15.71 -16.03
N VAL A 85 -3.70 15.92 -15.04
CA VAL A 85 -4.04 16.72 -13.84
C VAL A 85 -2.85 17.58 -13.41
N GLY A 86 -3.15 18.76 -12.83
CA GLY A 86 -2.13 19.69 -12.37
C GLY A 86 -1.55 19.37 -10.99
N TYR A 87 -2.25 18.52 -10.20
CA TYR A 87 -1.91 18.13 -8.84
C TYR A 87 -2.55 16.80 -8.48
N ILE A 88 -2.15 16.22 -7.36
CA ILE A 88 -2.83 15.10 -6.69
C ILE A 88 -3.05 15.46 -5.21
N ASP A 89 -4.21 15.11 -4.66
CA ASP A 89 -4.52 15.35 -3.23
C ASP A 89 -4.00 14.23 -2.33
N ALA A 90 -3.93 13.01 -2.84
CA ALA A 90 -3.41 11.89 -2.09
C ALA A 90 -2.56 10.95 -2.95
N LEU A 91 -1.41 10.55 -2.41
CA LEU A 91 -0.62 9.42 -2.89
C LEU A 91 -0.73 8.29 -1.89
N VAL A 92 -1.32 7.16 -2.32
CA VAL A 92 -1.44 5.94 -1.52
C VAL A 92 -0.42 4.91 -2.04
N ASN A 93 0.68 4.81 -1.33
CA ASN A 93 1.71 3.79 -1.55
C ASN A 93 1.22 2.45 -0.97
N ASN A 94 0.39 1.76 -1.74
CA ASN A 94 -0.20 0.47 -1.35
C ASN A 94 0.52 -0.72 -1.98
N ALA A 95 1.10 -0.58 -3.17
CA ALA A 95 1.81 -1.68 -3.82
C ALA A 95 2.90 -2.25 -2.91
N GLY A 96 3.00 -3.56 -2.89
CA GLY A 96 4.01 -4.28 -2.13
C GLY A 96 4.01 -5.76 -2.49
N SER A 97 5.15 -6.40 -2.26
CA SER A 97 5.37 -7.81 -2.57
C SER A 97 6.05 -8.51 -1.40
N THR A 98 5.85 -9.83 -1.33
CA THR A 98 6.60 -10.73 -0.45
C THR A 98 7.20 -11.86 -1.28
N PHE A 99 8.40 -12.28 -0.93
CA PHE A 99 9.16 -13.33 -1.59
C PHE A 99 9.47 -14.49 -0.64
N ASP A 100 9.03 -14.39 0.60
CA ASP A 100 9.32 -15.35 1.67
C ASP A 100 8.83 -16.75 1.33
N ILE A 101 7.62 -16.88 0.75
CA ILE A 101 7.07 -18.17 0.32
C ILE A 101 7.85 -18.75 -0.88
N ALA A 102 8.32 -17.90 -1.79
CA ALA A 102 9.16 -18.32 -2.90
C ALA A 102 10.51 -18.89 -2.39
N TYR A 103 11.08 -18.23 -1.36
CA TYR A 103 12.28 -18.71 -0.69
C TYR A 103 12.09 -20.08 -0.04
N ILE A 104 11.03 -20.27 0.78
CA ILE A 104 10.74 -21.55 1.42
C ILE A 104 10.56 -22.66 0.39
N ARG A 105 9.94 -22.36 -0.75
CA ARG A 105 9.72 -23.29 -1.86
C ARG A 105 10.97 -23.50 -2.75
N GLY A 106 12.13 -22.93 -2.37
CA GLY A 106 13.38 -23.07 -3.11
C GLY A 106 13.39 -22.40 -4.49
N LYS A 107 12.48 -21.42 -4.74
CA LYS A 107 12.38 -20.72 -6.01
C LYS A 107 13.25 -19.47 -6.09
N THR A 108 13.78 -19.02 -4.96
CA THR A 108 14.69 -17.86 -4.84
C THR A 108 15.64 -18.09 -3.66
N SER A 109 16.80 -17.44 -3.67
CA SER A 109 17.73 -17.47 -2.56
C SER A 109 17.27 -16.60 -1.39
N LEU A 110 17.84 -16.82 -0.19
CA LEU A 110 17.57 -15.97 0.97
C LEU A 110 17.92 -14.49 0.69
N ARG A 111 19.04 -14.25 -0.01
CA ARG A 111 19.47 -12.89 -0.36
C ARG A 111 18.48 -12.22 -1.31
N GLU A 112 18.09 -12.90 -2.38
CA GLU A 112 17.12 -12.37 -3.36
C GLU A 112 15.77 -12.10 -2.71
N CYS A 113 15.29 -12.98 -1.81
CA CYS A 113 14.06 -12.75 -1.05
C CYS A 113 14.07 -11.38 -0.34
N PHE A 114 15.19 -11.03 0.32
CA PHE A 114 15.34 -9.75 1.00
C PHE A 114 15.53 -8.60 0.01
N THR A 115 16.45 -8.72 -0.94
CA THR A 115 16.74 -7.62 -1.88
C THR A 115 15.52 -7.26 -2.72
N ASP A 116 14.76 -8.23 -3.19
CA ASP A 116 13.55 -7.99 -3.99
C ASP A 116 12.43 -7.35 -3.13
N ALA A 117 12.28 -7.80 -1.87
CA ALA A 117 11.32 -7.19 -0.96
C ALA A 117 11.67 -5.72 -0.68
N TYR A 118 12.93 -5.41 -0.43
CA TYR A 118 13.40 -4.04 -0.21
C TYR A 118 13.33 -3.20 -1.49
N ASN A 119 13.68 -3.77 -2.64
CA ASN A 119 13.62 -3.08 -3.93
C ASN A 119 12.20 -2.57 -4.22
N VAL A 120 11.19 -3.42 -4.06
CA VAL A 120 9.78 -3.04 -4.33
C VAL A 120 9.21 -2.20 -3.18
N ASN A 121 9.29 -2.71 -1.93
CA ASN A 121 8.51 -2.16 -0.82
C ASN A 121 9.15 -0.89 -0.23
N VAL A 122 10.45 -0.69 -0.37
CA VAL A 122 11.20 0.42 0.24
C VAL A 122 11.75 1.34 -0.82
N ALA A 123 12.70 0.88 -1.64
CA ALA A 123 13.38 1.72 -2.63
C ALA A 123 12.39 2.26 -3.68
N GLY A 124 11.63 1.39 -4.33
CA GLY A 124 10.63 1.79 -5.33
C GLY A 124 9.53 2.67 -4.76
N THR A 125 9.08 2.39 -3.54
CA THR A 125 8.11 3.26 -2.85
C THR A 125 8.70 4.65 -2.53
N HIS A 126 10.00 4.71 -2.18
CA HIS A 126 10.69 5.97 -1.95
C HIS A 126 10.84 6.78 -3.25
N VAL A 127 11.29 6.15 -4.34
CA VAL A 127 11.39 6.77 -5.67
C VAL A 127 10.03 7.25 -6.14
N MET A 128 8.97 6.43 -6.00
CA MET A 128 7.59 6.82 -6.34
C MET A 128 7.16 8.07 -5.56
N THR A 129 7.41 8.10 -4.26
CA THR A 129 7.06 9.25 -3.41
C THR A 129 7.81 10.50 -3.83
N ALA A 130 9.14 10.41 -4.04
CA ALA A 130 9.97 11.53 -4.46
C ALA A 130 9.54 12.08 -5.84
N THR A 131 9.26 11.20 -6.79
CA THR A 131 8.84 11.58 -8.14
C THR A 131 7.49 12.29 -8.15
N PHE A 132 6.53 11.84 -7.32
CA PHE A 132 5.17 12.42 -7.27
C PHE A 132 5.01 13.58 -6.29
N MET A 133 5.99 13.85 -5.44
CA MET A 133 5.94 14.94 -4.46
C MET A 133 5.65 16.33 -5.10
N PRO A 134 6.21 16.69 -6.28
CA PRO A 134 5.89 17.98 -6.92
C PRO A 134 4.40 18.15 -7.29
N LEU A 135 3.67 17.06 -7.57
CA LEU A 135 2.23 17.12 -7.80
C LEU A 135 1.44 17.17 -6.47
N LEU A 136 1.93 16.48 -5.45
CA LEU A 136 1.30 16.45 -4.13
C LEU A 136 1.38 17.84 -3.46
N LEU A 137 2.51 18.52 -3.55
CA LEU A 137 2.73 19.86 -3.00
C LEU A 137 1.84 20.97 -3.62
N LYS A 138 1.22 20.70 -4.77
CA LYS A 138 0.26 21.64 -5.38
C LYS A 138 -1.16 21.47 -4.85
N SER A 139 -1.44 20.45 -4.05
CA SER A 139 -2.73 20.29 -3.36
C SER A 139 -2.86 21.27 -2.20
N SER A 140 -4.06 21.70 -1.92
CA SER A 140 -4.39 22.48 -0.70
C SER A 140 -4.49 21.61 0.57
N ASP A 141 -4.55 20.27 0.43
CA ASP A 141 -4.63 19.30 1.54
C ASP A 141 -3.85 18.03 1.17
N PRO A 142 -2.50 18.11 1.01
CA PRO A 142 -1.69 17.03 0.51
C PRO A 142 -1.57 15.88 1.52
N ARG A 143 -1.84 14.64 1.07
CA ARG A 143 -1.87 13.43 1.90
C ARG A 143 -0.97 12.34 1.32
N LEU A 144 -0.02 11.88 2.12
CA LEU A 144 0.92 10.82 1.77
C LEU A 144 0.71 9.61 2.68
N ILE A 145 0.37 8.46 2.09
CA ILE A 145 -0.02 7.29 2.85
C ILE A 145 0.82 6.09 2.43
N PHE A 146 1.39 5.40 3.41
CA PHE A 146 2.15 4.17 3.23
C PHE A 146 1.39 3.00 3.83
N VAL A 147 1.09 1.98 3.04
CA VAL A 147 0.46 0.75 3.55
C VAL A 147 1.54 -0.16 4.15
N THR A 148 1.49 -0.33 5.45
CA THR A 148 2.39 -1.19 6.23
C THR A 148 1.69 -2.50 6.64
N GLY A 149 2.33 -3.33 7.46
CA GLY A 149 1.75 -4.55 8.02
C GLY A 149 2.80 -5.42 8.70
N LEU A 150 2.46 -6.09 9.77
CA LEU A 150 3.34 -6.95 10.60
C LEU A 150 4.69 -6.31 10.99
N SER A 151 4.72 -4.99 11.08
CA SER A 151 5.92 -4.17 11.22
C SER A 151 6.14 -3.61 12.63
N ALA A 152 5.23 -3.89 13.56
CA ALA A 152 5.34 -3.42 14.94
C ALA A 152 6.41 -4.21 15.70
N ILE A 153 7.55 -3.57 15.93
CA ILE A 153 8.71 -4.17 16.61
C ILE A 153 8.39 -4.46 18.07
N ASN A 154 7.71 -3.53 18.78
CA ASN A 154 7.35 -3.71 20.19
C ASN A 154 6.46 -4.93 20.39
N GLN A 155 5.42 -5.10 19.55
CA GLN A 155 4.57 -6.28 19.61
C GLN A 155 5.33 -7.57 19.29
N ALA A 156 6.25 -7.54 18.33
CA ALA A 156 7.07 -8.70 18.00
C ALA A 156 8.05 -9.07 19.14
N GLY A 157 8.54 -8.09 19.89
CA GLY A 157 9.37 -8.29 21.07
C GLY A 157 8.62 -8.94 22.22
N GLU A 158 7.36 -8.58 22.43
CA GLU A 158 6.51 -9.17 23.48
C GLU A 158 6.00 -10.57 23.08
N LYS A 159 5.48 -10.69 21.88
CA LYS A 159 4.94 -11.94 21.34
C LYS A 159 5.16 -12.01 19.83
N TYR A 160 6.08 -12.87 19.42
CA TYR A 160 6.35 -13.07 18.00
C TYR A 160 5.19 -13.77 17.30
N PHE A 161 4.61 -13.10 16.33
CA PHE A 161 3.50 -13.58 15.50
C PHE A 161 3.87 -13.36 14.02
N PRO A 162 3.46 -14.20 13.08
CA PRO A 162 2.56 -15.35 13.23
C PRO A 162 3.26 -16.68 13.52
N THR A 163 4.59 -16.73 13.52
CA THR A 163 5.36 -17.97 13.68
C THR A 163 5.35 -18.41 15.15
N PRO A 164 4.89 -19.64 15.49
CA PRO A 164 4.97 -20.16 16.84
C PRO A 164 6.44 -20.44 17.23
N PRO A 165 6.73 -20.67 18.51
CA PRO A 165 8.04 -21.11 18.96
C PRO A 165 8.48 -22.37 18.20
N LEU A 166 9.74 -22.38 17.74
CA LEU A 166 10.30 -23.48 16.95
C LEU A 166 11.18 -24.38 17.83
N PRO A 167 11.21 -25.70 17.54
CA PRO A 167 12.06 -26.64 18.29
C PRO A 167 13.55 -26.29 18.14
N ALA A 168 14.38 -26.79 19.05
CA ALA A 168 15.83 -26.67 18.97
C ALA A 168 16.37 -27.33 17.69
N GLY A 169 17.52 -26.85 17.23
CA GLY A 169 18.22 -27.35 16.02
C GLY A 169 18.32 -26.33 14.90
N TRP A 170 19.22 -26.59 13.96
CA TRP A 170 19.44 -25.80 12.74
C TRP A 170 19.79 -26.74 11.58
N PRO A 171 19.33 -26.47 10.33
CA PRO A 171 18.41 -25.37 9.94
C PRO A 171 16.98 -25.60 10.45
N LYS A 172 16.22 -24.50 10.61
CA LYS A 172 14.79 -24.58 10.96
C LYS A 172 13.97 -25.04 9.76
N LYS A 173 13.06 -25.98 10.00
CA LYS A 173 12.04 -26.34 9.01
C LYS A 173 10.85 -25.40 9.18
N LEU A 174 10.53 -24.65 8.14
CA LEU A 174 9.48 -23.64 8.13
C LEU A 174 8.50 -23.96 7.00
N ASP A 175 7.23 -24.07 7.32
CA ASP A 175 6.14 -24.17 6.34
C ASP A 175 5.64 -22.78 5.94
N PHE A 176 5.95 -21.77 6.74
CA PHE A 176 5.58 -20.38 6.55
C PHE A 176 6.65 -19.43 7.10
N GLU A 177 6.99 -18.42 6.32
CA GLU A 177 7.95 -17.36 6.68
C GLU A 177 7.47 -16.01 6.16
N THR A 178 7.82 -14.95 6.88
CA THR A 178 7.46 -13.56 6.53
C THR A 178 8.57 -12.56 6.85
N ILE A 179 9.78 -13.02 7.20
CA ILE A 179 10.79 -12.12 7.75
C ILE A 179 11.30 -11.10 6.73
N GLY A 180 11.49 -11.49 5.47
CA GLY A 180 11.88 -10.55 4.41
C GLY A 180 10.85 -9.46 4.21
N TYR A 181 9.57 -9.83 4.15
CA TYR A 181 8.46 -8.89 4.08
C TYR A 181 8.40 -7.99 5.32
N ARG A 182 8.43 -8.55 6.53
CA ARG A 182 8.34 -7.78 7.78
C ARG A 182 9.45 -6.76 7.92
N CYS A 183 10.71 -7.16 7.64
CA CYS A 183 11.84 -6.25 7.66
C CYS A 183 11.63 -5.09 6.68
N SER A 184 11.16 -5.36 5.46
CA SER A 184 10.87 -4.31 4.49
C SER A 184 9.75 -3.37 4.93
N LYS A 185 8.69 -3.88 5.60
CA LYS A 185 7.60 -3.05 6.12
C LYS A 185 8.02 -2.24 7.37
N THR A 186 8.93 -2.74 8.18
CA THR A 186 9.55 -1.98 9.26
C THR A 186 10.44 -0.84 8.72
N ALA A 187 11.22 -1.12 7.67
CA ALA A 187 11.98 -0.07 6.98
C ALA A 187 11.05 0.98 6.33
N LEU A 188 9.89 0.56 5.81
CA LEU A 188 8.88 1.46 5.28
C LEU A 188 8.28 2.38 6.37
N ASN A 189 8.15 1.91 7.62
CA ASN A 189 7.74 2.77 8.74
C ASN A 189 8.77 3.88 9.00
N MET A 190 10.07 3.54 8.98
CA MET A 190 11.14 4.53 9.12
C MET A 190 11.11 5.54 7.96
N LEU A 191 10.86 5.08 6.74
CA LEU A 191 10.73 5.94 5.57
C LEU A 191 9.56 6.92 5.71
N MET A 192 8.42 6.47 6.25
CA MET A 192 7.28 7.35 6.54
C MET A 192 7.65 8.43 7.56
N LEU A 193 8.37 8.08 8.63
CA LEU A 193 8.81 9.06 9.64
C LEU A 193 9.72 10.12 9.04
N ASP A 194 10.65 9.73 8.15
CA ASP A 194 11.53 10.65 7.42
C ASP A 194 10.73 11.60 6.52
N TRP A 195 9.76 11.07 5.75
CA TRP A 195 8.88 11.91 4.93
C TRP A 195 8.02 12.85 5.77
N ASN A 196 7.45 12.36 6.88
CA ASN A 196 6.68 13.20 7.79
C ASN A 196 7.54 14.35 8.37
N HIS A 197 8.78 14.05 8.76
CA HIS A 197 9.73 15.05 9.26
C HIS A 197 10.07 16.09 8.19
N LYS A 198 10.43 15.64 6.98
CA LYS A 198 10.87 16.52 5.89
C LYS A 198 9.76 17.43 5.36
N MET A 199 8.53 16.91 5.28
CA MET A 199 7.42 17.58 4.60
C MET A 199 6.42 18.26 5.55
N ASN A 200 6.69 18.24 6.86
CA ASN A 200 5.79 18.86 7.85
C ASN A 200 5.63 20.37 7.66
N ALA A 201 6.72 21.09 7.35
CA ALA A 201 6.68 22.52 7.10
C ALA A 201 5.94 22.89 5.80
N ASP A 202 5.84 21.96 4.85
CA ASP A 202 5.11 22.09 3.59
C ASP A 202 3.64 21.70 3.74
N GLY A 203 3.19 21.34 4.94
CA GLY A 203 1.81 20.97 5.24
C GLY A 203 1.37 19.61 4.71
N VAL A 204 2.31 18.75 4.27
CA VAL A 204 1.99 17.39 3.83
C VAL A 204 1.71 16.52 5.05
N LYS A 205 0.52 15.94 5.09
CA LYS A 205 0.12 15.00 6.16
C LYS A 205 0.53 13.59 5.77
N VAL A 206 1.25 12.89 6.65
CA VAL A 206 1.86 11.59 6.34
C VAL A 206 1.43 10.53 7.36
N TRP A 207 1.07 9.33 6.90
CA TRP A 207 0.70 8.20 7.76
C TRP A 207 1.27 6.88 7.25
N CYS A 208 1.47 5.95 8.17
CA CYS A 208 1.36 4.52 7.84
C CYS A 208 -0.07 4.03 8.11
N VAL A 209 -0.56 3.15 7.26
CA VAL A 209 -1.83 2.42 7.46
C VAL A 209 -1.53 0.94 7.63
N GLY A 210 -1.87 0.40 8.80
CA GLY A 210 -1.80 -1.02 9.14
C GLY A 210 -3.18 -1.66 9.06
N PRO A 211 -3.58 -2.24 7.91
CA PRO A 211 -4.94 -2.73 7.72
C PRO A 211 -5.24 -4.05 8.43
N GLY A 212 -4.24 -4.65 9.08
CA GLY A 212 -4.29 -5.99 9.66
C GLY A 212 -4.09 -7.09 8.62
N ILE A 213 -4.36 -8.34 9.02
CA ILE A 213 -4.29 -9.49 8.10
C ILE A 213 -5.54 -9.48 7.23
N LEU A 214 -5.34 -9.45 5.93
CA LEU A 214 -6.40 -9.39 4.92
C LEU A 214 -6.35 -10.60 3.99
N ALA A 215 -7.53 -11.10 3.61
CA ALA A 215 -7.69 -12.19 2.65
C ALA A 215 -7.38 -11.71 1.23
N THR A 216 -6.09 -11.60 0.91
CA THR A 216 -5.56 -11.18 -0.38
C THR A 216 -4.65 -12.26 -0.95
N ASN A 217 -4.27 -12.12 -2.21
CA ASN A 217 -3.29 -13.03 -2.83
C ASN A 217 -1.83 -12.61 -2.58
N LEU A 218 -1.55 -11.86 -1.52
CA LEU A 218 -0.19 -11.49 -1.16
C LEU A 218 0.61 -12.74 -0.78
N GLY A 219 1.73 -12.96 -1.44
CA GLY A 219 2.56 -14.17 -1.26
C GLY A 219 2.02 -15.44 -1.94
N GLY A 220 0.87 -15.39 -2.60
CA GLY A 220 0.30 -16.55 -3.33
C GLY A 220 -0.22 -17.67 -2.42
N VAL A 221 -0.66 -17.34 -1.20
CA VAL A 221 -1.18 -18.28 -0.19
C VAL A 221 -2.45 -17.74 0.48
N PRO A 222 -3.51 -17.40 -0.28
CA PRO A 222 -4.71 -16.77 0.27
C PRO A 222 -5.43 -17.66 1.29
N GLU A 223 -5.40 -18.99 1.12
CA GLU A 223 -6.03 -19.94 2.04
C GLU A 223 -5.39 -19.89 3.42
N LEU A 224 -4.07 -19.75 3.49
CA LEU A 224 -3.34 -19.62 4.75
C LEU A 224 -3.73 -18.31 5.47
N ALA A 225 -3.85 -17.21 4.74
CA ALA A 225 -4.31 -15.96 5.32
C ALA A 225 -5.71 -16.10 5.95
N VAL A 226 -6.64 -16.79 5.27
CA VAL A 226 -7.98 -17.07 5.79
C VAL A 226 -7.92 -17.91 7.06
N GLN A 227 -7.10 -18.97 7.11
CA GLN A 227 -6.90 -19.81 8.30
C GLN A 227 -6.35 -19.00 9.49
N MET A 228 -5.55 -17.96 9.22
CA MET A 228 -5.03 -17.04 10.22
C MET A 228 -6.03 -15.96 10.65
N GLY A 229 -7.29 -16.04 10.24
CA GLY A 229 -8.35 -15.09 10.58
C GLY A 229 -8.32 -13.79 9.78
N ALA A 230 -7.80 -13.83 8.55
CA ALA A 230 -7.79 -12.66 7.67
C ALA A 230 -9.20 -12.10 7.44
N LYS A 231 -9.30 -10.79 7.52
CA LYS A 231 -10.55 -10.06 7.23
C LYS A 231 -10.66 -9.80 5.72
N HIS A 232 -11.89 -9.52 5.26
CA HIS A 232 -12.10 -9.08 3.89
C HIS A 232 -11.32 -7.77 3.60
N PRO A 233 -10.64 -7.63 2.45
CA PRO A 233 -9.79 -6.47 2.17
C PRO A 233 -10.54 -5.13 2.11
N SER A 234 -11.86 -5.13 1.94
CA SER A 234 -12.70 -3.92 2.04
C SER A 234 -12.59 -3.20 3.39
N VAL A 235 -12.22 -3.90 4.47
CA VAL A 235 -11.98 -3.26 5.78
C VAL A 235 -10.79 -2.29 5.67
N GLY A 236 -9.72 -2.72 5.02
CA GLY A 236 -8.56 -1.88 4.76
C GLY A 236 -8.86 -0.77 3.74
N GLY A 237 -9.65 -1.07 2.69
CA GLY A 237 -10.09 -0.07 1.71
C GLY A 237 -10.86 1.09 2.36
N ARG A 238 -11.78 0.78 3.27
CA ARG A 238 -12.49 1.80 4.06
C ARG A 238 -11.56 2.60 4.97
N LEU A 239 -10.59 1.94 5.61
CA LEU A 239 -9.61 2.64 6.46
C LEU A 239 -8.76 3.62 5.66
N LEU A 240 -8.30 3.24 4.46
CA LEU A 240 -7.58 4.15 3.55
C LEU A 240 -8.45 5.34 3.16
N LYS A 241 -9.74 5.11 2.88
CA LYS A 241 -10.69 6.19 2.58
C LYS A 241 -10.86 7.15 3.76
N GLN A 242 -11.00 6.65 4.98
CA GLN A 242 -11.09 7.46 6.20
C GLN A 242 -9.87 8.37 6.38
N VAL A 243 -8.65 7.85 6.13
CA VAL A 243 -7.41 8.66 6.17
C VAL A 243 -7.44 9.77 5.13
N VAL A 244 -7.83 9.46 3.90
CA VAL A 244 -7.92 10.45 2.81
C VAL A 244 -9.02 11.48 3.06
N GLU A 245 -10.10 11.11 3.73
CA GLU A 245 -11.21 12.02 4.06
C GLU A 245 -10.99 12.85 5.33
N GLY A 246 -9.87 12.66 6.04
CA GLY A 246 -9.47 13.47 7.20
C GLY A 246 -9.94 12.91 8.55
N GLU A 247 -10.59 11.75 8.58
CA GLU A 247 -11.06 11.14 9.83
C GLU A 247 -9.91 10.67 10.76
N ARG A 248 -8.66 10.77 10.29
CA ARG A 248 -7.44 10.37 11.02
C ARG A 248 -6.40 11.48 11.11
N ASP A 249 -6.81 12.73 10.95
CA ASP A 249 -5.89 13.89 10.96
C ASP A 249 -5.25 14.13 12.33
N ASP A 250 -5.86 13.67 13.40
CA ASP A 250 -5.30 13.64 14.76
C ASP A 250 -4.13 12.66 14.93
N SER A 251 -3.91 11.79 13.97
CA SER A 251 -2.94 10.70 14.00
C SER A 251 -1.86 10.81 12.90
N VAL A 252 -1.60 12.03 12.39
CA VAL A 252 -0.49 12.30 11.47
C VAL A 252 0.84 11.85 12.09
N GLY A 253 1.73 11.26 11.29
CA GLY A 253 3.02 10.73 11.73
C GLY A 253 2.94 9.42 12.49
N LYS A 254 1.80 8.71 12.47
CA LYS A 254 1.59 7.46 13.21
C LYS A 254 1.19 6.30 12.30
N ILE A 255 1.19 5.09 12.86
CA ILE A 255 0.59 3.91 12.22
C ILE A 255 -0.87 3.83 12.65
N VAL A 256 -1.81 4.07 11.73
CA VAL A 256 -3.24 3.98 12.00
C VAL A 256 -3.80 2.62 11.59
N THR A 257 -4.70 2.10 12.41
CA THR A 257 -5.40 0.84 12.18
C THR A 257 -6.91 1.06 12.34
N ALA A 258 -7.71 0.06 12.06
CA ALA A 258 -9.15 0.10 12.34
C ALA A 258 -9.46 0.23 13.85
N ALA A 259 -8.53 -0.22 14.72
CA ALA A 259 -8.68 -0.16 16.19
C ALA A 259 -8.08 1.12 16.82
N GLY A 260 -7.46 1.99 16.03
CA GLY A 260 -6.77 3.19 16.52
C GLY A 260 -5.32 3.26 16.06
N VAL A 261 -4.44 3.84 16.88
CA VAL A 261 -2.99 3.94 16.62
C VAL A 261 -2.28 2.67 17.10
N MET A 262 -1.42 2.14 16.26
CA MET A 262 -0.55 1.00 16.58
C MET A 262 0.84 1.51 17.02
N PRO A 263 1.48 0.93 18.05
CA PRO A 263 2.87 1.23 18.40
C PRO A 263 3.84 0.77 17.29
N TRP A 264 5.08 1.28 17.38
CA TRP A 264 6.18 0.93 16.45
C TRP A 264 6.69 -0.48 16.62
#